data_6041fafc3214943754a4eb6119511283
#
_entry.id   6041fafc3214943754a4eb6119511283
#
_cell.length_a   1.000
_cell.length_b   1.000
_cell.length_c   1.000
_cell.angle_alpha   90.00
_cell.angle_beta   90.00
_cell.angle_gamma   90.00
#
_symmetry.space_group_name_H-M   'P 1'
#
loop_
_entity.id
_entity.type
_entity.pdbx_description
1 polymer ?
#
loop_
_entity_poly.entity_id
_entity_poly.type
_entity_poly.pdbx_seq_one_letter_code
_entity_poly.pdbx_strand_id
1 'polypeptide(L)'
;TGNPALFPLFSDDLPDDIVIININPLERSELPTTPQQIQNRLNEISFNSSLLREMRAIDFVQRLLEDGSLKPGQMAQVYMHMIADDALMNELSVATKTVPNAYIIGTLRDAGQKAAKDFLAAHFEDLGARSSLNLRDMFT
;
A
#
# COMPACT_ATOMS: atom_id res chain seq x y z
N THR A 1 -5.55 -15.89 1.90
CA THR A 1 -5.88 -14.70 1.08
C THR A 1 -4.81 -13.66 1.32
N GLY A 2 -4.30 -13.04 0.27
CA GLY A 2 -3.33 -11.96 0.31
C GLY A 2 -3.85 -10.74 -0.45
N ASN A 3 -3.04 -9.70 -0.55
CA ASN A 3 -3.34 -8.55 -1.39
C ASN A 3 -3.53 -8.98 -2.86
N PRO A 4 -4.38 -8.29 -3.62
CA PRO A 4 -4.49 -8.50 -5.05
C PRO A 4 -3.14 -8.31 -5.74
N ALA A 5 -2.93 -9.03 -6.83
CA ALA A 5 -1.75 -8.87 -7.68
C ALA A 5 -1.79 -7.52 -8.41
N LEU A 6 -0.65 -6.83 -8.51
CA LEU A 6 -0.53 -5.57 -9.24
C LEU A 6 -0.18 -5.77 -10.73
N PHE A 7 0.50 -6.88 -11.06
CA PHE A 7 0.99 -7.13 -12.43
C PHE A 7 -0.08 -7.03 -13.54
N PRO A 8 -1.39 -7.35 -13.30
CA PRO A 8 -2.40 -7.15 -14.33
C PRO A 8 -2.66 -5.68 -14.69
N LEU A 9 -2.19 -4.75 -13.84
CA LEU A 9 -2.31 -3.32 -14.06
C LEU A 9 -1.17 -2.74 -14.92
N PHE A 10 -0.14 -3.54 -15.23
CA PHE A 10 1.00 -3.12 -16.06
C PHE A 10 0.70 -3.32 -17.54
N SER A 11 -0.39 -2.73 -18.02
CA SER A 11 -0.83 -2.82 -19.40
C SER A 11 -0.83 -1.43 -20.03
N ASP A 12 -0.34 -1.33 -21.27
CA ASP A 12 -0.32 -0.09 -22.05
C ASP A 12 -1.73 0.51 -22.28
N ASP A 13 -2.77 -0.28 -22.07
CA ASP A 13 -4.17 0.16 -22.17
C ASP A 13 -4.70 0.81 -20.86
N LEU A 14 -3.91 0.77 -19.79
CA LEU A 14 -4.30 1.30 -18.47
C LEU A 14 -3.46 2.54 -18.13
N PRO A 15 -3.96 3.41 -17.23
CA PRO A 15 -3.15 4.52 -16.71
C PRO A 15 -1.88 4.03 -16.01
N ASP A 16 -0.83 4.83 -16.09
CA ASP A 16 0.46 4.52 -15.43
C ASP A 16 0.40 4.66 -13.90
N ASP A 17 -0.61 5.37 -13.38
CA ASP A 17 -0.79 5.55 -11.94
C ASP A 17 -1.47 4.36 -11.29
N ILE A 18 -0.85 3.82 -10.24
CA ILE A 18 -1.40 2.77 -9.39
C ILE A 18 -1.57 3.33 -7.98
N VAL A 19 -2.82 3.48 -7.55
CA VAL A 19 -3.16 3.92 -6.20
C VAL A 19 -3.54 2.73 -5.34
N ILE A 20 -2.75 2.45 -4.31
CA ILE A 20 -3.01 1.38 -3.35
C ILE A 20 -3.77 1.96 -2.16
N ILE A 21 -4.93 1.42 -1.85
CA ILE A 21 -5.64 1.70 -0.59
C ILE A 21 -5.26 0.60 0.39
N ASN A 22 -4.36 0.91 1.33
CA ASN A 22 -3.84 -0.06 2.27
C ASN A 22 -4.66 -0.06 3.57
N ILE A 23 -5.22 -1.21 3.91
CA ILE A 23 -6.08 -1.40 5.08
C ILE A 23 -5.43 -2.24 6.19
N ASN A 24 -4.25 -2.81 5.94
CA ASN A 24 -3.48 -3.55 6.91
C ASN A 24 -2.14 -2.86 7.14
N PRO A 25 -1.75 -2.54 8.37
CA PRO A 25 -0.52 -1.84 8.63
C PRO A 25 0.68 -2.65 8.09
N LEU A 26 1.58 -1.97 7.40
CA LEU A 26 2.83 -2.55 6.92
C LEU A 26 3.82 -2.70 8.08
N GLU A 27 3.82 -1.72 8.97
CA GLU A 27 4.73 -1.66 10.11
C GLU A 27 3.98 -1.69 11.44
N ARG A 28 4.59 -2.33 12.43
CA ARG A 28 4.21 -2.25 13.84
C ARG A 28 5.46 -2.06 14.68
N SER A 29 5.45 -1.03 15.50
CA SER A 29 6.53 -0.75 16.46
C SER A 29 6.51 -1.70 17.64
N GLU A 30 5.34 -2.22 18.03
CA GLU A 30 5.18 -3.09 19.19
C GLU A 30 5.35 -4.56 18.81
N LEU A 31 6.14 -5.28 19.61
CA LEU A 31 6.28 -6.73 19.49
C LEU A 31 5.05 -7.43 20.05
N PRO A 32 4.48 -8.41 19.34
CA PRO A 32 3.37 -9.19 19.85
C PRO A 32 3.84 -10.10 20.99
N THR A 33 3.15 -10.05 22.12
CA THR A 33 3.48 -10.81 23.33
C THR A 33 2.43 -11.86 23.70
N THR A 34 1.22 -11.75 23.17
CA THR A 34 0.16 -12.73 23.40
C THR A 34 -0.09 -13.60 22.17
N PRO A 35 -0.59 -14.85 22.34
CA PRO A 35 -0.89 -15.72 21.21
C PRO A 35 -1.80 -15.06 20.15
N GLN A 36 -2.79 -14.27 20.59
CA GLN A 36 -3.71 -13.57 19.70
C GLN A 36 -2.98 -12.48 18.89
N GLN A 37 -2.09 -11.70 19.54
CA GLN A 37 -1.29 -10.68 18.86
C GLN A 37 -0.32 -11.31 17.85
N ILE A 38 0.30 -12.44 18.21
CA ILE A 38 1.19 -13.19 17.32
C ILE A 38 0.41 -13.68 16.09
N GLN A 39 -0.75 -14.27 16.28
CA GLN A 39 -1.59 -14.73 15.18
C GLN A 39 -2.03 -13.58 14.27
N ASN A 40 -2.42 -12.45 14.84
CA ASN A 40 -2.78 -11.25 14.09
C ASN A 40 -1.60 -10.74 13.25
N ARG A 41 -0.39 -10.71 13.84
CA ARG A 41 0.81 -10.26 13.12
C ARG A 41 1.20 -11.21 11.99
N LEU A 42 1.11 -12.51 12.20
CA LEU A 42 1.33 -13.51 11.15
C LEU A 42 0.35 -13.33 9.97
N ASN A 43 -0.90 -13.06 10.25
CA ASN A 43 -1.91 -12.81 9.22
C ASN A 43 -1.60 -11.52 8.42
N GLU A 44 -1.20 -10.44 9.11
CA GLU A 44 -0.80 -9.18 8.47
C GLU A 44 0.43 -9.37 7.56
N ILE A 45 1.47 -10.02 8.05
CA ILE A 45 2.69 -10.31 7.28
C ILE A 45 2.34 -11.17 6.06
N SER A 46 1.57 -12.24 6.24
CA SER A 46 1.16 -13.11 5.15
C SER A 46 0.32 -12.37 4.11
N PHE A 47 -0.58 -11.49 4.54
CA PHE A 47 -1.43 -10.71 3.64
C PHE A 47 -0.61 -9.70 2.82
N ASN A 48 0.34 -9.01 3.47
CA ASN A 48 1.13 -7.97 2.82
C ASN A 48 2.31 -8.50 1.99
N SER A 49 2.72 -9.76 2.20
CA SER A 49 3.93 -10.30 1.58
C SER A 49 3.91 -10.32 0.05
N SER A 50 2.77 -10.54 -0.57
CA SER A 50 2.62 -10.49 -2.03
C SER A 50 2.75 -9.06 -2.56
N LEU A 51 2.09 -8.11 -1.93
CA LEU A 51 2.17 -6.68 -2.27
C LEU A 51 3.60 -6.18 -2.18
N LEU A 52 4.30 -6.43 -1.07
CA LEU A 52 5.68 -6.00 -0.87
C LEU A 52 6.65 -6.59 -1.90
N ARG A 53 6.44 -7.84 -2.33
CA ARG A 53 7.25 -8.44 -3.40
C ARG A 53 7.03 -7.76 -4.75
N GLU A 54 5.80 -7.44 -5.10
CA GLU A 54 5.49 -6.73 -6.33
C GLU A 54 6.03 -5.29 -6.31
N MET A 55 5.86 -4.58 -5.20
CA MET A 55 6.42 -3.23 -5.02
C MET A 55 7.96 -3.22 -5.13
N ARG A 56 8.64 -4.25 -4.62
CA ARG A 56 10.09 -4.39 -4.78
C ARG A 56 10.49 -4.65 -6.23
N ALA A 57 9.68 -5.41 -6.98
CA ALA A 57 9.91 -5.62 -8.41
C ALA A 57 9.72 -4.32 -9.21
N ILE A 58 8.72 -3.51 -8.85
CA ILE A 58 8.49 -2.19 -9.44
C ILE A 58 9.69 -1.26 -9.15
N ASP A 59 10.14 -1.16 -7.89
CA ASP A 59 11.34 -0.37 -7.54
C ASP A 59 12.56 -0.79 -8.37
N PHE A 60 12.75 -2.09 -8.55
CA PHE A 60 13.86 -2.59 -9.37
C PHE A 60 13.75 -2.13 -10.83
N VAL A 61 12.58 -2.21 -11.45
CA VAL A 61 12.35 -1.74 -12.83
C VAL A 61 12.53 -0.22 -12.93
N GLN A 62 12.00 0.55 -11.98
CA GLN A 62 12.17 2.01 -11.95
C GLN A 62 13.65 2.39 -11.91
N ARG A 63 14.47 1.72 -11.10
CA ARG A 63 15.92 1.94 -11.05
C ARG A 63 16.61 1.64 -12.39
N LEU A 64 16.22 0.57 -13.08
CA LEU A 64 16.79 0.24 -14.39
C LEU A 64 16.39 1.24 -15.48
N LEU A 65 15.24 1.86 -15.37
CA LEU A 65 14.82 2.96 -16.25
C LEU A 65 15.58 4.26 -15.93
N GLU A 66 15.74 4.58 -14.63
CA GLU A 66 16.45 5.77 -14.16
C GLU A 66 17.95 5.76 -14.53
N ASP A 67 18.62 4.61 -14.40
CA ASP A 67 20.04 4.45 -14.71
C ASP A 67 20.34 4.22 -16.20
N GLY A 68 19.29 4.14 -17.03
CA GLY A 68 19.39 3.95 -18.47
C GLY A 68 19.73 2.52 -18.91
N SER A 69 19.72 1.55 -18.01
CA SER A 69 19.91 0.12 -18.33
C SER A 69 18.75 -0.42 -19.17
N LEU A 70 17.55 0.15 -19.00
CA LEU A 70 16.38 -0.10 -19.84
C LEU A 70 16.04 1.17 -20.64
N LYS A 71 15.65 0.98 -21.90
CA LYS A 71 15.14 2.07 -22.73
C LYS A 71 13.67 2.33 -22.43
N PRO A 72 13.20 3.58 -22.51
CA PRO A 72 11.77 3.88 -22.43
C PRO A 72 10.96 3.01 -23.41
N GLY A 73 9.87 2.43 -22.94
CA GLY A 73 9.01 1.54 -23.72
C GLY A 73 9.42 0.05 -23.74
N GLN A 74 10.54 -0.34 -23.11
CA GLN A 74 10.90 -1.75 -22.94
C GLN A 74 10.17 -2.40 -21.75
N MET A 75 9.82 -1.62 -20.74
CA MET A 75 9.02 -2.01 -19.58
C MET A 75 8.04 -0.87 -19.26
N ALA A 76 6.89 -1.23 -18.70
CA ALA A 76 5.92 -0.24 -18.24
C ALA A 76 6.54 0.61 -17.13
N GLN A 77 6.43 1.92 -17.28
CA GLN A 77 6.74 2.87 -16.23
C GLN A 77 5.45 3.13 -15.46
N VAL A 78 5.42 2.79 -14.17
CA VAL A 78 4.24 3.02 -13.34
C VAL A 78 4.57 3.99 -12.21
N TYR A 79 3.60 4.84 -11.86
CA TYR A 79 3.67 5.74 -10.73
C TYR A 79 2.90 5.15 -9.56
N MET A 80 3.57 5.00 -8.43
CA MET A 80 3.01 4.34 -7.26
C MET A 80 2.56 5.36 -6.22
N HIS A 81 1.35 5.16 -5.74
CA HIS A 81 0.72 5.97 -4.71
C HIS A 81 0.12 5.09 -3.63
N MET A 82 0.04 5.58 -2.40
CA MET A 82 -0.58 4.84 -1.31
C MET A 82 -1.44 5.76 -0.44
N ILE A 83 -2.65 5.30 -0.17
CA ILE A 83 -3.53 5.89 0.84
C ILE A 83 -3.61 4.89 2.00
N ALA A 84 -3.18 5.31 3.19
CA ALA A 84 -3.15 4.48 4.38
C ALA A 84 -3.44 5.32 5.63
N ASP A 85 -3.91 4.65 6.68
CA ASP A 85 -3.97 5.18 8.05
C ASP A 85 -3.46 4.10 9.00
N ASP A 86 -2.14 3.94 9.02
CA ASP A 86 -1.48 2.92 9.83
C ASP A 86 -1.67 3.18 11.34
N ALA A 87 -1.82 4.44 11.75
CA ALA A 87 -2.06 4.79 13.16
C ALA A 87 -3.38 4.15 13.64
N LEU A 88 -4.49 4.42 12.95
CA LEU A 88 -5.78 3.83 13.29
C LEU A 88 -5.77 2.32 13.10
N MET A 89 -5.17 1.82 12.01
CA MET A 89 -5.14 0.39 11.73
C MET A 89 -4.33 -0.39 12.76
N ASN A 90 -3.32 0.23 13.39
CA ASN A 90 -2.55 -0.36 14.48
C ASN A 90 -3.34 -0.42 15.79
N GLU A 91 -4.22 0.54 16.05
CA GLU A 91 -5.09 0.55 17.23
C GLU A 91 -6.20 -0.51 17.14
N LEU A 92 -6.66 -0.82 15.92
CA LEU A 92 -7.72 -1.78 15.69
C LEU A 92 -7.19 -3.22 15.67
N SER A 93 -7.71 -4.08 16.55
CA SER A 93 -7.45 -5.52 16.49
C SER A 93 -8.16 -6.16 15.29
N VAL A 94 -7.70 -7.35 14.87
CA VAL A 94 -8.40 -8.15 13.86
C VAL A 94 -9.83 -8.48 14.32
N ALA A 95 -10.02 -8.77 15.60
CA ALA A 95 -11.35 -9.03 16.15
C ALA A 95 -12.28 -7.80 16.00
N THR A 96 -11.75 -6.60 16.23
CA THR A 96 -12.50 -5.35 16.03
C THR A 96 -12.89 -5.16 14.57
N LYS A 97 -11.99 -5.48 13.64
CA LYS A 97 -12.22 -5.35 12.19
C LYS A 97 -13.21 -6.39 11.64
N THR A 98 -13.35 -7.54 12.32
CA THR A 98 -14.20 -8.65 11.85
C THR A 98 -15.61 -8.64 12.45
N VAL A 99 -15.86 -7.88 13.51
CA VAL A 99 -17.18 -7.74 14.13
C VAL A 99 -17.83 -6.44 13.63
N PRO A 100 -18.74 -6.51 12.64
CA PRO A 100 -19.38 -5.31 12.11
C PRO A 100 -20.30 -4.70 13.15
N ASN A 101 -20.06 -3.43 13.46
CA ASN A 101 -21.01 -2.59 14.19
C ASN A 101 -21.01 -1.17 13.60
N ALA A 102 -22.11 -0.45 13.77
CA ALA A 102 -22.30 0.86 13.17
C ALA A 102 -21.24 1.88 13.58
N TYR A 103 -20.75 1.81 14.81
CA TYR A 103 -19.70 2.70 15.31
C TYR A 103 -18.36 2.46 14.58
N ILE A 104 -17.91 1.21 14.52
CA ILE A 104 -16.65 0.84 13.83
C ILE A 104 -16.73 1.18 12.34
N ILE A 105 -17.84 0.86 11.69
CA ILE A 105 -18.04 1.20 10.25
C ILE A 105 -18.00 2.72 10.03
N GLY A 106 -18.64 3.49 10.92
CA GLY A 106 -18.60 4.95 10.88
C GLY A 106 -17.18 5.49 11.03
N THR A 107 -16.45 5.02 12.04
CA THR A 107 -15.06 5.41 12.31
C THR A 107 -14.14 5.11 11.13
N LEU A 108 -14.23 3.91 10.56
CA LEU A 108 -13.42 3.52 9.40
C LEU A 108 -13.76 4.33 8.15
N ARG A 109 -15.04 4.63 7.91
CA ARG A 109 -15.47 5.49 6.80
C ARG A 109 -14.88 6.90 6.94
N ASP A 110 -15.01 7.49 8.12
CA ASP A 110 -14.56 8.87 8.35
C ASP A 110 -13.02 8.98 8.27
N ALA A 111 -12.31 7.99 8.79
CA ALA A 111 -10.86 7.87 8.64
C ALA A 111 -10.43 7.70 7.19
N GLY A 112 -11.10 6.82 6.42
CA GLY A 112 -10.82 6.65 5.00
C GLY A 112 -11.08 7.92 4.18
N GLN A 113 -12.17 8.63 4.47
CA GLN A 113 -12.44 9.93 3.84
C GLN A 113 -11.37 10.97 4.15
N LYS A 114 -10.90 11.02 5.42
CA LYS A 114 -9.82 11.91 5.83
C LYS A 114 -8.53 11.56 5.11
N ALA A 115 -8.10 10.30 5.14
CA ALA A 115 -6.87 9.85 4.49
C ALA A 115 -6.87 10.15 2.98
N ALA A 116 -8.01 9.93 2.30
CA ALA A 116 -8.15 10.26 0.88
C ALA A 116 -8.07 11.78 0.61
N LYS A 117 -8.69 12.62 1.46
CA LYS A 117 -8.61 14.08 1.32
C LYS A 117 -7.19 14.59 1.55
N ASP A 118 -6.50 14.08 2.58
CA ASP A 118 -5.13 14.45 2.89
C ASP A 118 -4.20 14.05 1.75
N PHE A 119 -4.37 12.84 1.20
CA PHE A 119 -3.63 12.38 0.03
C PHE A 119 -3.85 13.29 -1.18
N LEU A 120 -5.09 13.59 -1.53
CA LEU A 120 -5.39 14.46 -2.67
C LEU A 120 -4.87 15.88 -2.47
N ALA A 121 -4.94 16.40 -1.25
CA ALA A 121 -4.41 17.74 -0.96
C ALA A 121 -2.88 17.81 -1.13
N ALA A 122 -2.16 16.72 -0.80
CA ALA A 122 -0.71 16.68 -0.86
C ALA A 122 -0.16 16.22 -2.23
N HIS A 123 -0.88 15.34 -2.94
CA HIS A 123 -0.34 14.57 -4.06
C HIS A 123 -1.19 14.61 -5.33
N PHE A 124 -2.19 15.49 -5.41
CA PHE A 124 -3.00 15.58 -6.63
C PHE A 124 -2.18 15.90 -7.88
N GLU A 125 -1.19 16.80 -7.74
CA GLU A 125 -0.29 17.19 -8.83
C GLU A 125 0.79 16.13 -9.15
N ASP A 126 0.92 15.09 -8.34
CA ASP A 126 1.82 13.97 -8.60
C ASP A 126 1.19 12.94 -9.54
N LEU A 127 -0.15 12.86 -9.57
CA LEU A 127 -0.88 11.95 -10.45
C LEU A 127 -0.59 12.24 -11.93
N GLY A 128 -0.21 11.21 -12.67
CA GLY A 128 0.21 11.32 -14.07
C GLY A 128 1.60 11.92 -14.29
N ALA A 129 2.32 12.26 -13.23
CA ALA A 129 3.62 12.93 -13.32
C ALA A 129 4.75 12.15 -12.63
N ARG A 130 4.53 11.63 -11.45
CA ARG A 130 5.54 10.92 -10.65
C ARG A 130 4.90 10.14 -9.50
N SER A 131 5.63 9.14 -8.99
CA SER A 131 5.24 8.45 -7.76
C SER A 131 5.21 9.39 -6.56
N SER A 132 4.17 9.32 -5.72
CA SER A 132 4.15 9.94 -4.40
C SER A 132 4.66 8.99 -3.30
N LEU A 133 4.76 7.70 -3.61
CA LEU A 133 5.31 6.68 -2.72
C LEU A 133 6.78 6.46 -3.03
N ASN A 134 7.66 6.63 -2.04
CA ASN A 134 9.07 6.29 -2.17
C ASN A 134 9.27 4.81 -1.86
N LEU A 135 9.28 3.97 -2.89
CA LEU A 135 9.47 2.53 -2.73
C LEU A 135 10.83 2.18 -2.13
N ARG A 136 11.86 2.97 -2.43
CA ARG A 136 13.23 2.73 -1.95
C ARG A 136 13.32 2.79 -0.43
N ASP A 137 12.65 3.77 0.19
CA ASP A 137 12.65 3.93 1.64
C ASP A 137 11.92 2.80 2.36
N MET A 138 11.03 2.08 1.67
CA MET A 138 10.29 0.94 2.25
C MET A 138 11.17 -0.32 2.38
N PHE A 139 12.32 -0.39 1.70
CA PHE A 139 13.14 -1.59 1.61
C PHE A 139 14.59 -1.38 2.08
N THR A 140 14.89 -0.23 2.64
CA THR A 140 16.15 0.10 3.32
C THR A 140 15.93 0.09 4.83
#